data_11a9f9b0a1d48b527835db45cfd81bfb
#
_entry.id   11a9f9b0a1d48b527835db45cfd81bfb
#
_cell.length_a   1.000
_cell.length_b   1.000
_cell.length_c   1.000
_cell.angle_alpha   90.00
_cell.angle_beta   90.00
_cell.angle_gamma   90.00
#
_symmetry.space_group_name_H-M   'P 1'
#
loop_
_entity.id
_entity.type
_entity.pdbx_description
1 polymer ?
#
loop_
_entity_poly.entity_id
_entity_poly.type
_entity_poly.pdbx_seq_one_letter_code
_entity_poly.pdbx_strand_id
1 'polypeptide(L)'
;MRILKLTLITLIFSIQLTAQTAEDAVNLLEDEQGFGLRAMALGNAYTALANDYSAIYYNPAGLADVKVGQFSASLSNFNRQTDADFLGSSFSEDLSSTKFQSLGLVFPFPVVRGSFVMALGYQKIKDYENYLKIDGYNQDNNSLDFLIENDYGQSYYYGFDEQLYQRSNLVSDGNLSQWSFGMAMDFSPNFSGGFSLNLYDGNRNDNFQYSQDTLNSWNSWYMDETASPTELRFVYYKLQQKLKSEFSGFSAKVGAVLDIIPEQLKVGVAIDFPIHFKVDEKWSVSDDLGYDIIRGDDIDSLSGSYQESGNFDYLINIPFKFDVGISFKKSIFLVTASLSYRDWSQLKYDIPNDRPRENYDNLINQNQYFRDEFTAVTTYSIGGEVSLLNDRIKLRGGFKNVPSPLKELGADYNKQYISGGLGYQIDKSTIIHLTYVRGSWQGDKYYYYDAFDDDGAAPLVTSEDYVTTKILVGAQFNFR
;
A
#
# COMPACT_ATOMS: atom_id res chain seq x y z
N MET A 1 -17.39 -42.69 -34.31
CA MET A 1 -17.34 -41.86 -33.11
C MET A 1 -15.86 -41.50 -32.87
N ARG A 2 -15.41 -40.43 -33.50
CA ARG A 2 -14.04 -39.90 -33.28
C ARG A 2 -14.16 -38.87 -32.19
N ILE A 3 -13.50 -39.11 -31.08
CA ILE A 3 -13.46 -38.22 -29.95
C ILE A 3 -12.53 -37.05 -30.32
N LEU A 4 -13.10 -35.86 -30.49
CA LEU A 4 -12.35 -34.61 -30.57
C LEU A 4 -11.55 -34.51 -29.27
N LYS A 5 -10.24 -34.70 -29.33
CA LYS A 5 -9.36 -34.36 -28.20
C LYS A 5 -9.13 -32.86 -28.31
N LEU A 6 -9.99 -32.09 -27.67
CA LEU A 6 -9.74 -30.70 -27.41
C LEU A 6 -8.66 -30.62 -26.32
N THR A 7 -7.43 -30.39 -26.74
CA THR A 7 -6.39 -29.98 -25.80
C THR A 7 -6.56 -28.48 -25.70
N LEU A 8 -7.26 -28.05 -24.66
CA LEU A 8 -7.34 -26.63 -24.29
C LEU A 8 -5.92 -26.22 -23.87
N ILE A 9 -5.15 -25.70 -24.79
CA ILE A 9 -3.96 -24.96 -24.46
C ILE A 9 -4.47 -23.55 -24.21
N THR A 10 -4.91 -23.27 -22.97
CA THR A 10 -4.94 -21.89 -22.50
C THR A 10 -3.53 -21.38 -22.73
N LEU A 11 -3.35 -20.47 -23.67
CA LEU A 11 -2.16 -19.66 -23.70
C LEU A 11 -2.19 -18.94 -22.36
N ILE A 12 -1.46 -19.52 -21.41
CA ILE A 12 -1.05 -18.79 -20.24
C ILE A 12 -0.14 -17.72 -20.83
N PHE A 13 -0.73 -16.62 -21.29
CA PHE A 13 -0.03 -15.39 -21.05
C PHE A 13 0.28 -15.50 -19.57
N SER A 14 1.56 -15.58 -19.26
CA SER A 14 2.02 -15.38 -17.91
C SER A 14 1.30 -14.12 -17.45
N ILE A 15 0.11 -14.31 -16.85
CA ILE A 15 -0.50 -13.28 -16.04
C ILE A 15 0.61 -13.03 -15.05
N GLN A 16 1.41 -12.02 -15.33
CA GLN A 16 2.41 -11.57 -14.39
C GLN A 16 1.54 -11.23 -13.21
N LEU A 17 1.57 -12.10 -12.23
CA LEU A 17 0.93 -11.83 -10.96
C LEU A 17 1.34 -10.43 -10.62
N THR A 18 0.36 -9.53 -10.56
CA THR A 18 0.55 -8.08 -10.40
C THR A 18 1.36 -7.70 -9.15
N ALA A 19 1.64 -8.67 -8.30
CA ALA A 19 2.47 -8.56 -7.11
C ALA A 19 3.93 -8.16 -7.34
N GLN A 20 4.44 -8.30 -8.55
CA GLN A 20 5.83 -7.97 -8.89
C GLN A 20 5.91 -6.71 -9.76
N THR A 21 4.86 -5.90 -9.80
CA THR A 21 4.90 -4.64 -10.54
C THR A 21 5.70 -3.60 -9.77
N ALA A 22 6.23 -2.63 -10.51
CA ALA A 22 6.91 -1.48 -9.94
C ALA A 22 5.98 -0.69 -8.98
N GLU A 23 4.70 -0.63 -9.28
CA GLU A 23 3.69 0.05 -8.46
C GLU A 23 3.48 -0.62 -7.11
N ASP A 24 3.48 -1.96 -7.06
CA ASP A 24 3.35 -2.70 -5.80
C ASP A 24 4.53 -2.47 -4.86
N ALA A 25 5.74 -2.37 -5.40
CA ALA A 25 6.92 -2.04 -4.60
C ALA A 25 6.84 -0.64 -3.99
N VAL A 26 6.31 0.35 -4.73
CA VAL A 26 6.05 1.69 -4.20
C VAL A 26 4.93 1.64 -3.18
N ASN A 27 3.85 0.92 -3.48
CA ASN A 27 2.70 0.76 -2.60
C ASN A 27 3.06 0.11 -1.26
N LEU A 28 4.18 -0.57 -1.14
CA LEU A 28 4.64 -1.15 0.13
C LEU A 28 4.79 -0.08 1.23
N LEU A 29 5.25 1.15 0.91
CA LEU A 29 5.41 2.24 1.88
C LEU A 29 4.84 3.61 1.44
N GLU A 30 4.30 3.73 0.25
CA GLU A 30 3.87 5.03 -0.29
C GLU A 30 2.82 5.71 0.58
N ASP A 31 1.85 4.94 1.11
CA ASP A 31 0.71 5.46 1.90
C ASP A 31 0.99 5.50 3.41
N GLU A 32 2.23 5.73 3.77
CA GLU A 32 2.70 5.80 5.13
C GLU A 32 2.00 6.94 5.90
N GLN A 33 0.96 6.60 6.65
CA GLN A 33 0.20 7.57 7.45
C GLN A 33 0.97 8.01 8.70
N GLY A 34 2.07 7.32 9.01
CA GLY A 34 2.81 7.51 10.23
C GLY A 34 2.13 6.86 11.44
N PHE A 35 2.65 7.14 12.63
CA PHE A 35 2.07 6.69 13.89
C PHE A 35 2.33 7.71 15.01
N GLY A 36 1.83 7.42 16.22
CA GLY A 36 1.93 8.32 17.35
C GLY A 36 0.72 9.27 17.38
N LEU A 37 0.00 9.22 18.49
CA LEU A 37 -1.26 9.93 18.67
C LEU A 37 -1.13 11.44 18.49
N ARG A 38 -0.05 12.03 19.05
CA ARG A 38 0.21 13.46 18.94
C ARG A 38 0.72 13.84 17.55
N ALA A 39 1.63 13.03 17.00
CA ALA A 39 2.23 13.31 15.71
C ALA A 39 1.18 13.28 14.59
N MET A 40 0.32 12.26 14.55
CA MET A 40 -0.75 12.14 13.55
C MET A 40 -1.78 13.27 13.68
N ALA A 41 -2.11 13.70 14.90
CA ALA A 41 -3.01 14.83 15.13
C ALA A 41 -2.44 16.17 14.61
N LEU A 42 -1.11 16.26 14.48
CA LEU A 42 -0.38 17.41 13.91
C LEU A 42 -0.05 17.24 12.42
N GLY A 43 -0.74 16.34 11.71
CA GLY A 43 -0.48 16.08 10.29
C GLY A 43 0.91 15.47 10.03
N ASN A 44 1.50 14.79 11.00
CA ASN A 44 2.88 14.27 10.96
C ASN A 44 3.99 15.33 10.85
N ALA A 45 3.69 16.60 11.11
CA ALA A 45 4.67 17.67 11.17
C ALA A 45 5.48 17.57 12.49
N TYR A 46 6.33 16.55 12.61
CA TYR A 46 6.88 16.16 13.91
C TYR A 46 8.41 16.10 13.96
N THR A 47 9.12 16.30 12.86
CA THR A 47 10.59 16.16 12.75
C THR A 47 11.39 17.04 13.74
N ALA A 48 10.92 18.27 14.03
CA ALA A 48 11.55 19.16 14.98
C ALA A 48 10.94 19.08 16.39
N LEU A 49 9.77 18.42 16.54
CA LEU A 49 8.95 18.46 17.76
C LEU A 49 8.97 17.13 18.53
N ALA A 50 9.40 16.05 17.88
CA ALA A 50 9.29 14.68 18.40
C ALA A 50 9.91 14.57 19.82
N ASN A 51 9.07 14.44 20.86
CA ASN A 51 9.48 14.35 22.25
C ASN A 51 8.66 13.33 23.06
N ASP A 52 8.25 12.27 22.38
CA ASP A 52 7.65 11.07 22.94
C ASP A 52 8.24 9.82 22.26
N TYR A 53 7.73 8.63 22.55
CA TYR A 53 8.27 7.41 21.94
C TYR A 53 8.21 7.41 20.41
N SER A 54 7.29 8.16 19.78
CA SER A 54 7.21 8.22 18.33
C SER A 54 8.39 8.96 17.68
N ALA A 55 9.23 9.61 18.48
CA ALA A 55 10.49 10.18 18.01
C ALA A 55 11.40 9.16 17.34
N ILE A 56 11.38 7.88 17.73
CA ILE A 56 12.16 6.82 17.08
C ILE A 56 11.84 6.68 15.57
N TYR A 57 10.66 7.13 15.16
CA TYR A 57 10.20 7.10 13.77
C TYR A 57 10.42 8.44 13.06
N TYR A 58 10.07 9.58 13.69
CA TYR A 58 10.15 10.88 13.02
C TYR A 58 11.54 11.48 13.08
N ASN A 59 12.13 11.58 14.27
CA ASN A 59 13.47 12.07 14.49
C ASN A 59 13.99 11.58 15.85
N PRO A 60 14.88 10.57 15.87
CA PRO A 60 15.34 9.98 17.14
C PRO A 60 16.04 10.97 18.06
N ALA A 61 16.63 12.06 17.55
CA ALA A 61 17.24 13.09 18.38
C ALA A 61 16.26 13.75 19.36
N GLY A 62 14.99 13.80 18.99
CA GLY A 62 13.94 14.37 19.84
C GLY A 62 13.68 13.60 21.14
N LEU A 63 14.12 12.33 21.24
CA LEU A 63 14.08 11.58 22.51
C LEU A 63 14.87 12.31 23.63
N ALA A 64 15.91 13.08 23.30
CA ALA A 64 16.71 13.80 24.28
C ALA A 64 15.87 14.80 25.12
N ASP A 65 14.75 15.26 24.59
CA ASP A 65 13.80 16.14 25.30
C ASP A 65 12.95 15.40 26.35
N VAL A 66 12.91 14.07 26.33
CA VAL A 66 12.13 13.27 27.28
C VAL A 66 12.84 13.22 28.63
N LYS A 67 12.25 13.79 29.68
CA LYS A 67 12.86 13.91 31.01
C LYS A 67 12.31 12.87 32.01
N VAL A 68 11.25 12.18 31.71
CA VAL A 68 10.62 11.15 32.56
C VAL A 68 10.35 9.90 31.75
N GLY A 69 10.39 8.75 32.40
CA GLY A 69 10.04 7.49 31.74
C GLY A 69 8.63 7.55 31.20
N GLN A 70 8.40 6.98 30.02
CA GLN A 70 7.10 6.96 29.36
C GLN A 70 6.74 5.54 28.92
N PHE A 71 5.50 5.16 29.15
CA PHE A 71 4.86 4.02 28.54
C PHE A 71 3.66 4.52 27.74
N SER A 72 3.53 4.12 26.49
CA SER A 72 2.43 4.53 25.63
C SER A 72 1.85 3.33 24.91
N ALA A 73 0.51 3.28 24.80
CA ALA A 73 -0.20 2.27 24.03
C ALA A 73 -1.39 2.90 23.30
N SER A 74 -1.70 2.38 22.10
CA SER A 74 -2.84 2.86 21.33
C SER A 74 -3.52 1.77 20.50
N LEU A 75 -4.82 1.98 20.28
CA LEU A 75 -5.67 1.25 19.35
C LEU A 75 -6.09 2.17 18.23
N SER A 76 -6.34 1.61 17.06
CA SER A 76 -6.90 2.34 15.92
C SER A 76 -8.10 1.61 15.34
N ASN A 77 -9.12 2.38 14.95
CA ASN A 77 -10.16 1.95 14.02
C ASN A 77 -9.83 2.60 12.68
N PHE A 78 -9.67 1.79 11.65
CA PHE A 78 -9.43 2.20 10.27
C PHE A 78 -10.65 1.88 9.43
N ASN A 79 -11.12 2.86 8.68
CA ASN A 79 -12.17 2.69 7.69
C ASN A 79 -11.61 3.15 6.34
N ARG A 80 -11.89 2.39 5.28
CA ARG A 80 -11.63 2.72 3.87
C ARG A 80 -12.94 2.64 3.11
N GLN A 81 -13.31 3.72 2.45
CA GLN A 81 -14.33 3.77 1.42
C GLN A 81 -13.62 3.83 0.07
N THR A 82 -14.06 3.00 -0.86
CA THR A 82 -13.60 2.99 -2.25
C THR A 82 -14.83 3.18 -3.13
N ASP A 83 -14.86 4.28 -3.85
CA ASP A 83 -15.85 4.56 -4.88
C ASP A 83 -15.19 4.31 -6.23
N ALA A 84 -15.81 3.50 -7.09
CA ALA A 84 -15.23 3.05 -8.35
C ALA A 84 -16.24 3.20 -9.49
N ASP A 85 -15.78 3.68 -10.64
CA ASP A 85 -16.56 3.74 -11.88
C ASP A 85 -16.03 2.70 -12.86
N PHE A 86 -16.89 1.75 -13.26
CA PHE A 86 -16.58 0.69 -14.19
C PHE A 86 -17.71 0.50 -15.21
N LEU A 87 -17.38 0.56 -16.49
CA LEU A 87 -18.34 0.38 -17.62
C LEU A 87 -19.63 1.21 -17.47
N GLY A 88 -19.49 2.45 -16.95
CA GLY A 88 -20.62 3.37 -16.76
C GLY A 88 -21.49 3.09 -15.53
N SER A 89 -21.09 2.17 -14.67
CA SER A 89 -21.72 1.89 -13.36
C SER A 89 -20.82 2.36 -12.24
N SER A 90 -21.41 2.96 -11.20
CA SER A 90 -20.67 3.41 -10.01
C SER A 90 -20.89 2.45 -8.84
N PHE A 91 -19.83 2.12 -8.14
CA PHE A 91 -19.80 1.22 -6.99
C PHE A 91 -19.21 1.94 -5.79
N SER A 92 -19.70 1.63 -4.59
CA SER A 92 -19.19 2.17 -3.34
C SER A 92 -19.10 1.06 -2.30
N GLU A 93 -17.90 0.84 -1.79
CA GLU A 93 -17.64 -0.22 -0.81
C GLU A 93 -16.93 0.35 0.42
N ASP A 94 -17.37 -0.09 1.59
CA ASP A 94 -16.84 0.31 2.89
C ASP A 94 -16.21 -0.87 3.63
N LEU A 95 -14.99 -0.68 4.12
CA LEU A 95 -14.29 -1.65 4.96
C LEU A 95 -13.84 -1.01 6.27
N SER A 96 -14.16 -1.62 7.41
CA SER A 96 -13.75 -1.13 8.73
C SER A 96 -13.06 -2.20 9.55
N SER A 97 -11.94 -1.83 10.19
CA SER A 97 -11.22 -2.73 11.09
C SER A 97 -10.67 -2.01 12.31
N THR A 98 -10.67 -2.72 13.45
CA THR A 98 -10.10 -2.22 14.70
C THR A 98 -8.90 -3.07 15.09
N LYS A 99 -7.76 -2.43 15.25
CA LYS A 99 -6.48 -3.12 15.50
C LYS A 99 -5.65 -2.43 16.59
N PHE A 100 -4.75 -3.21 17.19
CA PHE A 100 -3.68 -2.67 18.00
C PHE A 100 -2.74 -1.85 17.13
N GLN A 101 -2.49 -0.58 17.49
CA GLN A 101 -1.71 0.35 16.67
C GLN A 101 -0.27 0.45 17.11
N SER A 102 -0.01 0.63 18.42
CA SER A 102 1.35 0.87 18.89
C SER A 102 1.53 0.63 20.37
N LEU A 103 2.77 0.31 20.71
CA LEU A 103 3.29 0.20 22.08
C LEU A 103 4.67 0.83 22.14
N GLY A 104 4.93 1.68 23.12
CA GLY A 104 6.23 2.36 23.26
C GLY A 104 6.66 2.53 24.69
N LEU A 105 7.96 2.41 24.89
CA LEU A 105 8.66 2.62 26.14
C LEU A 105 9.81 3.60 25.92
N VAL A 106 9.94 4.58 26.80
CA VAL A 106 11.06 5.54 26.80
C VAL A 106 11.68 5.57 28.20
N PHE A 107 12.99 5.45 28.24
CA PHE A 107 13.78 5.43 29.47
C PHE A 107 14.85 6.51 29.41
N PRO A 108 14.68 7.65 30.10
CA PRO A 108 15.76 8.60 30.35
C PRO A 108 16.68 8.05 31.45
N PHE A 109 17.98 8.04 31.16
CA PHE A 109 19.01 7.63 32.12
C PHE A 109 19.56 8.85 32.87
N PRO A 110 19.83 8.70 34.16
CA PRO A 110 20.49 9.77 34.92
C PRO A 110 21.90 10.01 34.39
N VAL A 111 22.18 11.23 33.99
CA VAL A 111 23.50 11.68 33.52
C VAL A 111 23.92 12.95 34.26
N VAL A 112 25.22 13.19 34.35
CA VAL A 112 25.75 14.37 35.06
C VAL A 112 25.47 15.66 34.29
N ARG A 113 25.40 15.57 32.94
CA ARG A 113 25.21 16.70 32.04
C ARG A 113 24.44 16.28 30.81
N GLY A 114 23.50 17.14 30.35
CA GLY A 114 22.66 16.85 29.18
C GLY A 114 21.61 15.79 29.43
N SER A 115 21.34 14.98 28.44
CA SER A 115 20.42 13.86 28.51
C SER A 115 21.01 12.61 27.81
N PHE A 116 20.60 11.44 28.26
CA PHE A 116 20.76 10.18 27.54
C PHE A 116 19.46 9.37 27.67
N VAL A 117 18.83 9.09 26.56
CA VAL A 117 17.51 8.49 26.53
C VAL A 117 17.50 7.32 25.56
N MET A 118 16.90 6.21 25.96
CA MET A 118 16.65 5.05 25.10
C MET A 118 15.16 4.82 24.95
N ALA A 119 14.74 4.30 23.80
CA ALA A 119 13.36 3.96 23.53
C ALA A 119 13.25 2.63 22.79
N LEU A 120 12.16 1.92 23.06
CA LEU A 120 11.75 0.71 22.35
C LEU A 120 10.28 0.85 21.99
N GLY A 121 9.93 0.53 20.76
CA GLY A 121 8.55 0.62 20.30
C GLY A 121 8.17 -0.41 19.27
N TYR A 122 6.90 -0.75 19.29
CA TYR A 122 6.19 -1.49 18.24
C TYR A 122 5.13 -0.58 17.66
N GLN A 123 5.05 -0.50 16.34
CA GLN A 123 4.03 0.25 15.63
C GLN A 123 3.59 -0.45 14.36
N LYS A 124 2.31 -0.39 14.10
CA LYS A 124 1.75 -0.74 12.80
C LYS A 124 1.83 0.50 11.91
N ILE A 125 2.55 0.41 10.77
CA ILE A 125 2.82 1.54 9.89
C ILE A 125 1.93 1.55 8.66
N LYS A 126 1.41 0.37 8.24
CA LYS A 126 0.50 0.27 7.09
C LYS A 126 -0.55 -0.80 7.30
N ASP A 127 -1.75 -0.54 6.80
CA ASP A 127 -2.85 -1.49 6.64
C ASP A 127 -3.03 -1.78 5.14
N TYR A 128 -3.09 -3.07 4.77
CA TYR A 128 -3.33 -3.52 3.38
C TYR A 128 -4.79 -3.86 3.12
N GLU A 129 -5.68 -3.58 4.08
CA GLU A 129 -7.09 -3.89 3.93
C GLU A 129 -7.70 -3.12 2.78
N ASN A 130 -8.28 -3.86 1.85
CA ASN A 130 -9.02 -3.34 0.71
C ASN A 130 -10.13 -4.33 0.33
N TYR A 131 -11.26 -3.80 -0.06
CA TYR A 131 -12.38 -4.56 -0.61
C TYR A 131 -12.97 -3.76 -1.76
N LEU A 132 -13.11 -4.42 -2.90
CA LEU A 132 -13.81 -3.84 -4.03
C LEU A 132 -14.55 -4.93 -4.78
N LYS A 133 -15.80 -4.65 -5.11
CA LYS A 133 -16.63 -5.45 -5.98
C LYS A 133 -17.18 -4.56 -7.08
N ILE A 134 -16.93 -4.93 -8.32
CA ILE A 134 -17.42 -4.23 -9.50
C ILE A 134 -18.08 -5.24 -10.45
N ASP A 135 -19.07 -4.79 -11.20
CA ASP A 135 -19.68 -5.53 -12.27
C ASP A 135 -20.18 -4.58 -13.36
N GLY A 136 -20.25 -5.07 -14.58
CA GLY A 136 -20.68 -4.25 -15.70
C GLY A 136 -20.87 -5.04 -16.97
N TYR A 137 -21.57 -4.40 -17.90
CA TYR A 137 -21.81 -4.95 -19.22
C TYR A 137 -20.83 -4.32 -20.20
N ASN A 138 -19.90 -5.13 -20.69
CA ASN A 138 -18.95 -4.73 -21.72
C ASN A 138 -19.58 -4.94 -23.09
N GLN A 139 -19.66 -3.87 -23.90
CA GLN A 139 -20.17 -3.91 -25.27
C GLN A 139 -19.07 -4.16 -26.30
N ASP A 140 -17.82 -3.95 -25.90
CA ASP A 140 -16.66 -4.10 -26.75
C ASP A 140 -15.97 -5.45 -26.52
N ASN A 141 -15.09 -5.84 -27.43
CA ASN A 141 -14.20 -6.97 -27.29
C ASN A 141 -13.32 -6.76 -26.04
N ASN A 142 -13.11 -7.82 -25.27
CA ASN A 142 -12.27 -7.78 -24.09
C ASN A 142 -10.84 -8.31 -24.32
N SER A 143 -10.48 -8.59 -25.58
CA SER A 143 -9.15 -9.08 -26.01
C SER A 143 -8.70 -10.40 -25.34
N LEU A 144 -9.62 -11.14 -24.70
CA LEU A 144 -9.31 -12.49 -24.22
C LEU A 144 -9.48 -13.49 -25.33
N ASP A 145 -8.36 -14.00 -25.83
CA ASP A 145 -8.33 -15.04 -26.85
C ASP A 145 -8.04 -16.41 -26.25
N PHE A 146 -8.72 -17.43 -26.76
CA PHE A 146 -8.45 -18.82 -26.41
C PHE A 146 -7.88 -19.55 -27.61
N LEU A 147 -6.84 -20.34 -27.37
CA LEU A 147 -6.27 -21.22 -28.39
C LEU A 147 -7.03 -22.55 -28.40
N ILE A 148 -7.67 -22.88 -29.48
CA ILE A 148 -8.37 -24.14 -29.68
C ILE A 148 -7.66 -24.92 -30.78
N GLU A 149 -7.31 -26.18 -30.50
CA GLU A 149 -6.73 -27.10 -31.50
C GLU A 149 -7.78 -28.05 -32.04
N ASN A 150 -7.91 -28.12 -33.38
CA ASN A 150 -8.79 -29.05 -34.04
C ASN A 150 -8.19 -30.47 -34.13
N ASP A 151 -8.99 -31.44 -34.58
CA ASP A 151 -8.60 -32.85 -34.76
C ASP A 151 -7.41 -33.06 -35.73
N TYR A 152 -7.06 -32.06 -36.51
CA TYR A 152 -5.95 -32.09 -37.49
C TYR A 152 -4.67 -31.43 -36.94
N GLY A 153 -4.66 -31.02 -35.66
CA GLY A 153 -3.52 -30.34 -35.05
C GLY A 153 -3.33 -28.89 -35.49
N GLN A 154 -4.42 -28.27 -36.02
CA GLN A 154 -4.42 -26.85 -36.34
C GLN A 154 -4.95 -26.06 -35.15
N SER A 155 -4.22 -25.00 -34.79
CA SER A 155 -4.57 -24.13 -33.68
C SER A 155 -5.22 -22.86 -34.20
N TYR A 156 -6.30 -22.45 -33.56
CA TYR A 156 -7.04 -21.24 -33.86
C TYR A 156 -7.19 -20.40 -32.58
N TYR A 157 -7.03 -19.07 -32.72
CA TYR A 157 -7.34 -18.13 -31.67
C TYR A 157 -8.82 -17.73 -31.79
N TYR A 158 -9.52 -17.78 -30.67
CA TYR A 158 -10.91 -17.35 -30.57
C TYR A 158 -11.00 -16.29 -29.48
N GLY A 159 -11.40 -15.08 -29.88
CA GLY A 159 -11.65 -13.96 -28.96
C GLY A 159 -13.10 -13.93 -28.49
N PHE A 160 -13.35 -13.24 -27.40
CA PHE A 160 -14.70 -12.91 -26.99
C PHE A 160 -15.10 -11.60 -27.65
N ASP A 161 -15.93 -11.69 -28.65
CA ASP A 161 -16.56 -10.55 -29.31
C ASP A 161 -17.76 -10.11 -28.48
N GLU A 162 -17.81 -8.87 -28.05
CA GLU A 162 -18.95 -8.09 -27.56
C GLU A 162 -19.93 -8.74 -26.55
N GLN A 163 -20.59 -7.91 -25.76
CA GLN A 163 -21.77 -8.24 -24.95
C GLN A 163 -21.52 -9.24 -23.79
N LEU A 164 -20.43 -9.05 -23.08
CA LEU A 164 -20.08 -9.84 -21.90
C LEU A 164 -20.48 -9.13 -20.61
N TYR A 165 -21.05 -9.86 -19.68
CA TYR A 165 -21.23 -9.36 -18.32
C TYR A 165 -20.02 -9.76 -17.48
N GLN A 166 -19.25 -8.75 -17.07
CA GLN A 166 -18.01 -8.91 -16.33
C GLN A 166 -18.21 -8.58 -14.86
N ARG A 167 -17.59 -9.36 -13.97
CA ARG A 167 -17.60 -9.17 -12.52
C ARG A 167 -16.20 -9.35 -11.96
N SER A 168 -15.80 -8.47 -11.08
CA SER A 168 -14.55 -8.58 -10.35
C SER A 168 -14.77 -8.37 -8.85
N ASN A 169 -14.09 -9.15 -8.04
CA ASN A 169 -14.08 -9.04 -6.58
C ASN A 169 -12.64 -9.16 -6.08
N LEU A 170 -12.14 -8.10 -5.45
CA LEU A 170 -10.84 -8.06 -4.82
C LEU A 170 -11.01 -7.93 -3.31
N VAL A 171 -10.39 -8.84 -2.58
CA VAL A 171 -10.28 -8.77 -1.12
C VAL A 171 -8.80 -8.80 -0.76
N SER A 172 -8.34 -7.76 -0.10
CA SER A 172 -6.97 -7.69 0.43
C SER A 172 -7.00 -7.52 1.92
N ASP A 173 -6.11 -8.21 2.62
CA ASP A 173 -5.89 -8.05 4.06
C ASP A 173 -4.40 -8.09 4.41
N GLY A 174 -4.10 -7.71 5.65
CA GLY A 174 -2.74 -7.74 6.16
C GLY A 174 -2.27 -6.40 6.72
N ASN A 175 -1.01 -6.37 7.11
CA ASN A 175 -0.39 -5.14 7.63
C ASN A 175 1.14 -5.21 7.56
N LEU A 176 1.77 -4.03 7.64
CA LEU A 176 3.20 -3.88 7.87
C LEU A 176 3.42 -3.25 9.24
N SER A 177 4.22 -3.89 10.05
CA SER A 177 4.59 -3.47 11.40
C SER A 177 6.08 -3.21 11.49
N GLN A 178 6.46 -2.40 12.47
CA GLN A 178 7.84 -2.02 12.73
C GLN A 178 8.14 -2.13 14.22
N TRP A 179 9.22 -2.84 14.55
CA TRP A 179 9.88 -2.77 15.84
C TRP A 179 11.04 -1.80 15.73
N SER A 180 11.16 -0.88 16.68
CA SER A 180 12.22 0.12 16.68
C SER A 180 12.89 0.22 18.02
N PHE A 181 14.22 0.27 17.98
CA PHE A 181 15.06 0.65 19.09
C PHE A 181 15.72 1.98 18.76
N GLY A 182 15.69 2.95 19.69
CA GLY A 182 16.30 4.25 19.49
C GLY A 182 17.06 4.74 20.71
N MET A 183 18.01 5.62 20.47
CA MET A 183 18.69 6.37 21.54
C MET A 183 19.03 7.79 21.10
N ALA A 184 19.08 8.69 22.06
CA ALA A 184 19.46 10.07 21.85
C ALA A 184 20.25 10.62 23.04
N MET A 185 21.06 11.67 22.77
CA MET A 185 21.79 12.41 23.77
C MET A 185 21.95 13.89 23.40
N ASP A 186 22.08 14.71 24.38
CA ASP A 186 22.50 16.10 24.21
C ASP A 186 24.02 16.17 24.06
N PHE A 187 24.51 16.70 22.95
CA PHE A 187 25.92 17.03 22.73
C PHE A 187 26.28 18.41 23.28
N SER A 188 25.30 19.30 23.29
CA SER A 188 25.39 20.61 23.89
C SER A 188 24.00 21.06 24.42
N PRO A 189 23.89 22.16 25.18
CA PRO A 189 22.60 22.62 25.69
C PRO A 189 21.54 22.88 24.62
N ASN A 190 21.96 23.13 23.37
CA ASN A 190 21.08 23.47 22.27
C ASN A 190 21.14 22.47 21.13
N PHE A 191 21.89 21.38 21.25
CA PHE A 191 22.08 20.42 20.16
C PHE A 191 22.01 19.00 20.66
N SER A 192 21.05 18.26 20.11
CA SER A 192 20.81 16.84 20.39
C SER A 192 20.97 16.00 19.10
N GLY A 193 21.47 14.82 19.27
CA GLY A 193 21.54 13.81 18.20
C GLY A 193 21.00 12.48 18.65
N GLY A 194 20.57 11.68 17.69
CA GLY A 194 20.02 10.38 17.99
C GLY A 194 20.06 9.46 16.78
N PHE A 195 19.88 8.18 17.05
CA PHE A 195 19.69 7.17 16.01
C PHE A 195 18.61 6.16 16.39
N SER A 196 18.05 5.48 15.40
CA SER A 196 17.19 4.31 15.59
C SER A 196 17.51 3.19 14.61
N LEU A 197 17.26 1.96 15.06
CA LEU A 197 17.27 0.75 14.26
C LEU A 197 15.84 0.25 14.16
N ASN A 198 15.44 -0.15 12.96
CA ASN A 198 14.08 -0.52 12.65
C ASN A 198 14.05 -1.91 12.00
N LEU A 199 13.23 -2.79 12.53
CA LEU A 199 12.94 -4.12 11.99
C LEU A 199 11.49 -4.12 11.53
N TYR A 200 11.28 -4.52 10.28
CA TYR A 200 9.97 -4.58 9.66
C TYR A 200 9.52 -6.04 9.55
N ASP A 201 8.24 -6.26 9.81
CA ASP A 201 7.57 -7.54 9.66
C ASP A 201 6.14 -7.31 9.21
N GLY A 202 5.66 -8.10 8.25
CA GLY A 202 4.32 -7.94 7.75
C GLY A 202 3.90 -9.01 6.78
N ASN A 203 2.63 -8.96 6.43
CA ASN A 203 2.03 -9.82 5.41
C ASN A 203 0.94 -9.08 4.64
N ARG A 204 0.71 -9.53 3.42
CA ARG A 204 -0.44 -9.14 2.60
C ARG A 204 -1.01 -10.40 1.95
N ASN A 205 -2.32 -10.53 1.98
CA ASN A 205 -3.04 -11.59 1.30
C ASN A 205 -4.03 -10.93 0.34
N ASP A 206 -3.92 -11.26 -0.94
CA ASP A 206 -4.85 -10.81 -1.97
C ASP A 206 -5.62 -12.02 -2.49
N ASN A 207 -6.93 -11.89 -2.59
CA ASN A 207 -7.82 -12.85 -3.23
C ASN A 207 -8.62 -12.10 -4.30
N PHE A 208 -8.26 -12.33 -5.54
CA PHE A 208 -8.91 -11.76 -6.69
C PHE A 208 -9.76 -12.82 -7.38
N GLN A 209 -11.00 -12.47 -7.67
CA GLN A 209 -11.95 -13.29 -8.41
C GLN A 209 -12.48 -12.48 -9.56
N TYR A 210 -12.42 -13.04 -10.74
CA TYR A 210 -12.99 -12.48 -11.94
C TYR A 210 -13.92 -13.48 -12.59
N SER A 211 -15.02 -13.03 -13.15
CA SER A 211 -15.90 -13.86 -13.99
C SER A 211 -16.51 -13.03 -15.09
N GLN A 212 -16.69 -13.68 -16.21
CA GLN A 212 -17.49 -13.15 -17.30
C GLN A 212 -18.43 -14.23 -17.83
N ASP A 213 -19.61 -13.82 -18.21
CA ASP A 213 -20.60 -14.68 -18.84
C ASP A 213 -21.32 -13.93 -19.98
N THR A 214 -21.87 -14.66 -20.91
CA THR A 214 -22.70 -14.08 -21.96
C THR A 214 -24.15 -14.04 -21.50
N LEU A 215 -24.80 -12.89 -21.64
CA LEU A 215 -26.22 -12.73 -21.35
C LEU A 215 -27.08 -13.26 -22.53
N ASN A 216 -26.49 -13.39 -23.70
CA ASN A 216 -27.14 -13.84 -24.92
C ASN A 216 -26.27 -14.87 -25.63
N SER A 217 -26.89 -15.88 -26.25
CA SER A 217 -26.23 -16.98 -26.95
C SER A 217 -25.57 -16.59 -28.29
N TRP A 218 -25.12 -15.33 -28.46
CA TRP A 218 -24.67 -14.80 -29.74
C TRP A 218 -23.16 -14.91 -29.97
N ASN A 219 -22.37 -15.25 -28.97
CA ASN A 219 -20.92 -15.43 -29.12
C ASN A 219 -20.61 -16.84 -29.64
N SER A 220 -20.85 -17.04 -30.92
CA SER A 220 -20.68 -18.33 -31.59
C SER A 220 -19.70 -18.21 -32.75
N TRP A 221 -18.77 -19.16 -32.86
CA TRP A 221 -17.80 -19.26 -33.95
C TRP A 221 -18.01 -20.57 -34.73
N TYR A 222 -17.83 -20.52 -36.03
CA TYR A 222 -17.93 -21.69 -36.90
C TYR A 222 -16.53 -22.25 -37.19
N MET A 223 -16.28 -23.50 -36.78
CA MET A 223 -14.98 -24.16 -36.95
C MET A 223 -14.78 -24.80 -38.37
N ASP A 224 -15.83 -25.05 -39.14
CA ASP A 224 -15.72 -25.63 -40.46
C ASP A 224 -16.88 -25.15 -41.37
N GLU A 225 -16.52 -24.50 -42.50
CA GLU A 225 -17.48 -23.96 -43.46
C GLU A 225 -17.96 -24.98 -44.49
N THR A 226 -17.38 -26.21 -44.55
CA THR A 226 -17.49 -27.03 -45.76
C THR A 226 -18.42 -28.21 -45.68
N ALA A 227 -18.80 -28.77 -44.50
CA ALA A 227 -19.64 -29.99 -44.52
C ALA A 227 -20.61 -30.20 -43.35
N SER A 228 -20.38 -29.65 -42.20
CA SER A 228 -21.29 -29.58 -41.05
C SER A 228 -20.73 -28.50 -40.14
N PRO A 229 -21.28 -27.28 -40.14
CA PRO A 229 -20.77 -26.22 -39.35
C PRO A 229 -20.83 -26.63 -37.84
N THR A 230 -19.69 -26.78 -37.25
CA THR A 230 -19.57 -26.92 -35.79
C THR A 230 -19.50 -25.54 -35.22
N GLU A 231 -20.52 -25.15 -34.49
CA GLU A 231 -20.58 -23.89 -33.80
C GLU A 231 -20.03 -24.08 -32.40
N LEU A 232 -19.09 -23.20 -32.00
CA LEU A 232 -18.57 -23.12 -30.67
C LEU A 232 -19.19 -21.90 -29.97
N ARG A 233 -19.87 -22.13 -28.86
CA ARG A 233 -20.54 -21.06 -28.12
C ARG A 233 -19.90 -20.91 -26.75
N PHE A 234 -19.39 -19.72 -26.43
CA PHE A 234 -18.93 -19.37 -25.10
C PHE A 234 -20.09 -19.34 -24.09
N VAL A 235 -19.86 -19.84 -22.89
CA VAL A 235 -20.83 -19.83 -21.79
C VAL A 235 -20.35 -18.98 -20.63
N TYR A 236 -19.18 -19.29 -20.09
CA TYR A 236 -18.59 -18.54 -19.00
C TYR A 236 -17.06 -18.70 -18.93
N TYR A 237 -16.41 -17.72 -18.32
CA TYR A 237 -15.04 -17.81 -17.84
C TYR A 237 -14.97 -17.35 -16.38
N LYS A 238 -14.23 -18.07 -15.56
CA LYS A 238 -13.97 -17.74 -14.16
C LYS A 238 -12.49 -17.83 -13.88
N LEU A 239 -11.95 -16.81 -13.21
CA LEU A 239 -10.58 -16.75 -12.79
C LEU A 239 -10.53 -16.52 -11.28
N GLN A 240 -9.70 -17.26 -10.57
CA GLN A 240 -9.35 -16.99 -9.18
C GLN A 240 -7.83 -16.90 -9.04
N GLN A 241 -7.37 -15.79 -8.48
CA GLN A 241 -5.97 -15.58 -8.14
C GLN A 241 -5.85 -15.35 -6.64
N LYS A 242 -4.88 -16.00 -6.02
CA LYS A 242 -4.52 -15.78 -4.61
C LYS A 242 -3.04 -15.47 -4.54
N LEU A 243 -2.70 -14.42 -3.81
CA LEU A 243 -1.34 -14.04 -3.53
C LEU A 243 -1.18 -13.85 -2.04
N LYS A 244 -0.18 -14.48 -1.47
CA LYS A 244 0.25 -14.26 -0.10
C LYS A 244 1.69 -13.79 -0.13
N SER A 245 1.93 -12.56 0.34
CA SER A 245 3.27 -11.97 0.46
C SER A 245 3.62 -11.82 1.94
N GLU A 246 4.82 -12.24 2.30
CA GLU A 246 5.41 -12.07 3.64
C GLU A 246 6.60 -11.12 3.52
N PHE A 247 6.65 -10.09 4.37
CA PHE A 247 7.66 -9.05 4.32
C PHE A 247 8.54 -9.12 5.57
N SER A 248 9.84 -9.08 5.38
CA SER A 248 10.79 -8.85 6.44
C SER A 248 11.84 -7.84 6.00
N GLY A 249 12.22 -6.91 6.88
CA GLY A 249 13.15 -5.87 6.48
C GLY A 249 13.83 -5.18 7.64
N PHE A 250 14.83 -4.37 7.31
CA PHE A 250 15.52 -3.55 8.29
C PHE A 250 15.94 -2.20 7.71
N SER A 251 16.04 -1.22 8.58
CA SER A 251 16.64 0.09 8.26
C SER A 251 17.24 0.73 9.50
N ALA A 252 17.95 1.82 9.28
CA ALA A 252 18.44 2.70 10.34
C ALA A 252 18.01 4.14 10.05
N LYS A 253 17.95 4.96 11.08
CA LYS A 253 17.69 6.40 10.97
C LYS A 253 18.64 7.15 11.91
N VAL A 254 19.13 8.28 11.45
CA VAL A 254 19.86 9.24 12.27
C VAL A 254 19.13 10.58 12.28
N GLY A 255 19.25 11.31 13.35
CA GLY A 255 18.59 12.60 13.47
C GLY A 255 19.37 13.58 14.32
N ALA A 256 19.06 14.85 14.12
CA ALA A 256 19.56 15.95 14.92
C ALA A 256 18.46 16.98 15.17
N VAL A 257 18.53 17.63 16.33
CA VAL A 257 17.66 18.75 16.72
C VAL A 257 18.52 19.88 17.24
N LEU A 258 18.24 21.08 16.76
CA LEU A 258 18.88 22.32 17.19
C LEU A 258 17.84 23.26 17.82
N ASP A 259 18.02 23.62 19.06
CA ASP A 259 17.26 24.66 19.77
C ASP A 259 17.83 26.03 19.44
N ILE A 260 17.26 26.69 18.41
CA ILE A 260 17.70 28.04 18.00
C ILE A 260 17.37 29.08 19.10
N ILE A 261 16.14 28.99 19.60
CA ILE A 261 15.68 29.75 20.75
C ILE A 261 15.16 28.74 21.77
N PRO A 262 15.87 28.54 22.92
CA PRO A 262 15.46 27.53 23.89
C PRO A 262 13.97 27.59 24.24
N GLU A 263 13.33 26.42 24.24
CA GLU A 263 11.89 26.22 24.50
C GLU A 263 10.92 26.88 23.49
N GLN A 264 11.42 27.68 22.52
CA GLN A 264 10.57 28.39 21.57
C GLN A 264 10.75 27.96 20.13
N LEU A 265 11.98 27.93 19.61
CA LEU A 265 12.25 27.67 18.19
C LEU A 265 13.21 26.51 18.02
N LYS A 266 12.75 25.42 17.43
CA LYS A 266 13.54 24.23 17.11
C LYS A 266 13.57 23.97 15.62
N VAL A 267 14.72 23.49 15.15
CA VAL A 267 14.89 22.91 13.82
C VAL A 267 15.37 21.48 13.98
N GLY A 268 14.75 20.56 13.23
CA GLY A 268 15.09 19.15 13.24
C GLY A 268 15.45 18.67 11.85
N VAL A 269 16.40 17.77 11.74
CA VAL A 269 16.72 17.03 10.52
C VAL A 269 16.83 15.55 10.83
N ALA A 270 16.40 14.70 9.88
CA ALA A 270 16.57 13.26 10.01
C ALA A 270 16.85 12.63 8.64
N ILE A 271 17.57 11.53 8.64
CA ILE A 271 17.91 10.75 7.45
C ILE A 271 17.52 9.30 7.73
N ASP A 272 16.57 8.78 6.95
CA ASP A 272 16.30 7.36 6.87
C ASP A 272 17.25 6.74 5.84
N PHE A 273 18.00 5.76 6.28
CA PHE A 273 18.81 4.92 5.38
C PHE A 273 17.89 4.01 4.57
N PRO A 274 18.37 3.49 3.44
CA PRO A 274 17.59 2.59 2.60
C PRO A 274 16.97 1.45 3.42
N ILE A 275 15.73 1.11 3.10
CA ILE A 275 15.06 -0.04 3.70
C ILE A 275 15.30 -1.23 2.79
N HIS A 276 15.84 -2.30 3.35
CA HIS A 276 16.06 -3.55 2.65
C HIS A 276 14.97 -4.53 3.06
N PHE A 277 14.04 -4.82 2.15
CA PHE A 277 13.02 -5.83 2.33
C PHE A 277 13.38 -7.11 1.60
N LYS A 278 13.16 -8.24 2.27
CA LYS A 278 12.95 -9.53 1.64
C LYS A 278 11.45 -9.77 1.55
N VAL A 279 11.01 -10.19 0.38
CA VAL A 279 9.62 -10.56 0.09
C VAL A 279 9.58 -12.03 -0.27
N ASP A 280 8.75 -12.79 0.41
CA ASP A 280 8.48 -14.21 0.12
C ASP A 280 7.02 -14.33 -0.31
N GLU A 281 6.77 -14.74 -1.55
CA GLU A 281 5.43 -14.84 -2.15
C GLU A 281 5.02 -16.27 -2.40
N LYS A 282 3.74 -16.55 -2.15
CA LYS A 282 3.05 -17.78 -2.54
C LYS A 282 1.83 -17.40 -3.34
N TRP A 283 1.75 -17.92 -4.53
CA TRP A 283 0.65 -17.62 -5.43
C TRP A 283 -0.06 -18.88 -5.92
N SER A 284 -1.32 -18.73 -6.26
CA SER A 284 -2.09 -19.74 -6.98
C SER A 284 -3.05 -19.05 -7.93
N VAL A 285 -3.17 -19.64 -9.11
CA VAL A 285 -4.13 -19.24 -10.16
C VAL A 285 -4.96 -20.46 -10.49
N SER A 286 -6.25 -20.28 -10.62
CA SER A 286 -7.14 -21.28 -11.20
C SER A 286 -8.14 -20.60 -12.11
N ASP A 287 -8.39 -21.16 -13.25
CA ASP A 287 -9.44 -20.75 -14.15
C ASP A 287 -10.38 -21.90 -14.54
N ASP A 288 -11.55 -21.55 -15.02
CA ASP A 288 -12.58 -22.47 -15.50
C ASP A 288 -13.32 -21.81 -16.66
N LEU A 289 -13.28 -22.46 -17.83
CA LEU A 289 -13.92 -22.04 -19.07
C LEU A 289 -15.03 -23.01 -19.41
N GLY A 290 -16.26 -22.53 -19.54
CA GLY A 290 -17.40 -23.27 -20.03
C GLY A 290 -17.77 -22.88 -21.45
N TYR A 291 -18.01 -23.87 -22.32
CA TYR A 291 -18.43 -23.67 -23.69
C TYR A 291 -19.32 -24.81 -24.19
N ASP A 292 -20.15 -24.52 -25.19
CA ASP A 292 -20.99 -25.51 -25.88
C ASP A 292 -20.45 -25.74 -27.29
N ILE A 293 -20.46 -27.00 -27.68
CA ILE A 293 -20.24 -27.39 -29.07
C ILE A 293 -21.60 -27.74 -29.67
N ILE A 294 -22.00 -27.04 -30.71
CA ILE A 294 -23.30 -27.20 -31.37
C ILE A 294 -23.09 -27.83 -32.76
N ARG A 295 -23.76 -28.98 -33.00
CA ARG A 295 -23.74 -29.71 -34.25
C ARG A 295 -25.17 -29.98 -34.70
N GLY A 296 -25.75 -29.06 -35.45
CA GLY A 296 -27.18 -29.11 -35.80
C GLY A 296 -28.05 -28.97 -34.54
N ASP A 297 -28.88 -30.01 -34.25
CA ASP A 297 -29.74 -30.01 -33.05
C ASP A 297 -29.02 -30.56 -31.77
N ASP A 298 -27.80 -31.08 -31.92
CA ASP A 298 -27.04 -31.64 -30.79
C ASP A 298 -26.18 -30.58 -30.15
N ILE A 299 -26.27 -30.45 -28.82
CA ILE A 299 -25.48 -29.53 -27.99
C ILE A 299 -24.68 -30.35 -26.97
N ASP A 300 -23.35 -30.24 -27.04
CA ASP A 300 -22.43 -30.80 -26.05
C ASP A 300 -21.84 -29.68 -25.21
N SER A 301 -22.23 -29.59 -23.93
CA SER A 301 -21.64 -28.64 -22.97
C SER A 301 -20.36 -29.19 -22.38
N LEU A 302 -19.29 -28.46 -22.51
CA LEU A 302 -17.94 -28.83 -22.04
C LEU A 302 -17.36 -27.76 -21.15
N SER A 303 -16.42 -28.16 -20.29
CA SER A 303 -15.61 -27.22 -19.51
C SER A 303 -14.15 -27.65 -19.49
N GLY A 304 -13.27 -26.67 -19.49
CA GLY A 304 -11.85 -26.84 -19.28
C GLY A 304 -11.41 -26.05 -18.07
N SER A 305 -10.57 -26.62 -17.22
CA SER A 305 -10.02 -25.93 -16.07
C SER A 305 -8.50 -26.04 -16.03
N TYR A 306 -7.87 -24.99 -15.56
CA TYR A 306 -6.43 -24.93 -15.33
C TYR A 306 -6.16 -24.49 -13.90
N GLN A 307 -5.09 -25.01 -13.32
CA GLN A 307 -4.61 -24.59 -12.00
C GLN A 307 -3.09 -24.61 -11.95
N GLU A 308 -2.52 -23.55 -11.46
CA GLU A 308 -1.09 -23.44 -11.19
C GLU A 308 -0.84 -22.77 -9.84
N SER A 309 0.31 -23.06 -9.22
CA SER A 309 0.75 -22.43 -7.99
C SER A 309 2.27 -22.45 -7.91
N GLY A 310 2.81 -21.49 -7.20
CA GLY A 310 4.25 -21.38 -7.02
C GLY A 310 4.66 -20.51 -5.83
N ASN A 311 5.97 -20.44 -5.65
CA ASN A 311 6.60 -19.56 -4.68
C ASN A 311 7.67 -18.74 -5.39
N PHE A 312 7.81 -17.48 -4.98
CA PHE A 312 8.84 -16.60 -5.50
C PHE A 312 9.38 -15.72 -4.37
N ASP A 313 10.68 -15.52 -4.31
CA ASP A 313 11.33 -14.68 -3.30
C ASP A 313 12.25 -13.66 -3.97
N TYR A 314 12.25 -12.43 -3.48
CA TYR A 314 13.02 -11.33 -4.03
C TYR A 314 13.35 -10.27 -2.99
N LEU A 315 14.20 -9.31 -3.35
CA LEU A 315 14.59 -8.20 -2.50
C LEU A 315 14.07 -6.89 -3.08
N ILE A 316 13.61 -5.98 -2.19
CA ILE A 316 13.26 -4.59 -2.53
C ILE A 316 14.13 -3.65 -1.71
N ASN A 317 14.80 -2.73 -2.38
CA ASN A 317 15.60 -1.68 -1.76
C ASN A 317 14.88 -0.34 -1.92
N ILE A 318 14.30 0.18 -0.84
CA ILE A 318 13.62 1.48 -0.81
C ILE A 318 14.65 2.57 -0.52
N PRO A 319 14.69 3.66 -1.32
CA PRO A 319 15.76 4.66 -1.25
C PRO A 319 15.73 5.50 0.02
N PHE A 320 16.80 6.26 0.25
CA PHE A 320 16.94 7.24 1.33
C PHE A 320 15.72 8.18 1.41
N LYS A 321 15.39 8.57 2.65
CA LYS A 321 14.44 9.67 2.91
C LYS A 321 15.13 10.73 3.76
N PHE A 322 14.93 11.99 3.41
CA PHE A 322 15.47 13.15 4.11
C PHE A 322 14.33 13.98 4.67
N ASP A 323 14.35 14.21 5.97
CA ASP A 323 13.34 14.97 6.69
C ASP A 323 13.93 16.25 7.27
N VAL A 324 13.23 17.36 7.08
CA VAL A 324 13.55 18.66 7.72
C VAL A 324 12.29 19.20 8.36
N GLY A 325 12.42 19.74 9.56
CA GLY A 325 11.27 20.31 10.27
C GLY A 325 11.64 21.54 11.07
N ILE A 326 10.62 22.35 11.33
CA ILE A 326 10.69 23.53 12.19
C ILE A 326 9.50 23.52 13.16
N SER A 327 9.72 23.88 14.41
CA SER A 327 8.64 24.08 15.37
C SER A 327 8.83 25.38 16.14
N PHE A 328 7.74 26.11 16.32
CA PHE A 328 7.70 27.36 17.08
C PHE A 328 6.62 27.29 18.15
N LYS A 329 7.01 27.53 19.40
CA LYS A 329 6.11 27.57 20.56
C LYS A 329 6.15 28.95 21.19
N LYS A 330 4.98 29.56 21.41
CA LYS A 330 4.85 30.82 22.15
C LYS A 330 3.61 30.77 23.01
N SER A 331 3.81 30.87 24.33
CA SER A 331 2.73 30.77 25.31
C SER A 331 1.94 29.45 25.15
N ILE A 332 0.65 29.52 24.85
CA ILE A 332 -0.24 28.37 24.68
C ILE A 332 -0.23 27.82 23.26
N PHE A 333 0.39 28.52 22.30
CA PHE A 333 0.39 28.16 20.90
C PHE A 333 1.67 27.46 20.47
N LEU A 334 1.53 26.42 19.68
CA LEU A 334 2.62 25.74 19.00
C LEU A 334 2.23 25.56 17.54
N VAL A 335 3.16 25.87 16.62
CA VAL A 335 3.05 25.59 15.18
C VAL A 335 4.28 24.81 14.76
N THR A 336 4.08 23.85 13.88
CA THR A 336 5.16 23.00 13.36
C THR A 336 4.94 22.70 11.89
N ALA A 337 6.05 22.56 11.15
CA ALA A 337 6.04 22.15 9.75
C ALA A 337 7.18 21.17 9.48
N SER A 338 6.98 20.25 8.55
CA SER A 338 7.99 19.30 8.09
C SER A 338 7.92 19.10 6.59
N LEU A 339 9.09 18.89 5.97
CA LEU A 339 9.28 18.47 4.59
C LEU A 339 10.01 17.13 4.62
N SER A 340 9.56 16.18 3.79
CA SER A 340 10.16 14.87 3.61
C SER A 340 10.43 14.62 2.13
N TYR A 341 11.66 14.39 1.76
CA TYR A 341 12.09 14.14 0.39
C TYR A 341 12.49 12.68 0.21
N ARG A 342 12.00 12.02 -0.83
CA ARG A 342 12.40 10.69 -1.28
C ARG A 342 12.39 10.62 -2.80
N ASP A 343 13.44 10.06 -3.38
CA ASP A 343 13.54 9.85 -4.82
C ASP A 343 13.16 8.40 -5.16
N TRP A 344 11.92 8.21 -5.58
CA TRP A 344 11.35 6.90 -5.89
C TRP A 344 11.91 6.30 -7.20
N SER A 345 12.52 7.10 -8.07
CA SER A 345 13.23 6.57 -9.26
C SER A 345 14.43 5.69 -8.91
N GLN A 346 14.90 5.75 -7.66
CA GLN A 346 16.00 4.93 -7.13
C GLN A 346 15.51 3.65 -6.45
N LEU A 347 14.20 3.38 -6.41
CA LEU A 347 13.66 2.12 -5.95
C LEU A 347 14.26 0.99 -6.80
N LYS A 348 14.56 -0.15 -6.17
CA LYS A 348 15.23 -1.23 -6.88
C LYS A 348 14.79 -2.59 -6.39
N TYR A 349 14.41 -3.44 -7.33
CA TYR A 349 14.39 -4.88 -7.12
C TYR A 349 15.82 -5.46 -7.16
N ASP A 350 16.07 -6.46 -6.33
CA ASP A 350 17.32 -7.20 -6.31
C ASP A 350 17.07 -8.70 -6.10
N ILE A 351 18.10 -9.51 -6.32
CA ILE A 351 18.00 -10.96 -6.31
C ILE A 351 18.68 -11.49 -5.05
N PRO A 352 18.07 -12.46 -4.33
CA PRO A 352 18.75 -13.15 -3.25
C PRO A 352 20.06 -13.81 -3.75
N ASN A 353 21.12 -13.74 -2.95
CA ASN A 353 22.48 -14.14 -3.36
C ASN A 353 22.64 -15.60 -3.79
N ASP A 354 21.70 -16.47 -3.41
CA ASP A 354 21.69 -17.92 -3.67
C ASP A 354 20.82 -18.31 -4.87
N ARG A 355 20.29 -17.34 -5.61
CA ARG A 355 19.38 -17.55 -6.73
C ARG A 355 20.03 -17.30 -8.09
N PRO A 356 19.74 -18.10 -9.14
CA PRO A 356 20.21 -17.85 -10.49
C PRO A 356 19.47 -16.66 -11.11
N ARG A 357 20.20 -15.74 -11.74
CA ARG A 357 19.68 -14.50 -12.31
C ARG A 357 18.62 -14.70 -13.40
N GLU A 358 18.78 -15.72 -14.22
CA GLU A 358 17.88 -16.03 -15.35
C GLU A 358 16.40 -16.19 -14.96
N ASN A 359 16.12 -16.57 -13.70
CA ASN A 359 14.76 -16.67 -13.20
C ASN A 359 14.18 -15.30 -12.76
N TYR A 360 14.97 -14.23 -12.81
CA TYR A 360 14.61 -12.89 -12.30
C TYR A 360 14.72 -11.80 -13.37
N ASP A 361 14.98 -12.15 -14.63
CA ASP A 361 15.22 -11.15 -15.67
C ASP A 361 14.02 -10.19 -15.83
N ASN A 362 12.77 -10.69 -15.77
CA ASN A 362 11.58 -9.86 -15.83
C ASN A 362 11.49 -8.89 -14.65
N LEU A 363 11.75 -9.37 -13.43
CA LEU A 363 11.74 -8.54 -12.22
C LEU A 363 12.83 -7.45 -12.29
N ILE A 364 14.03 -7.82 -12.75
CA ILE A 364 15.16 -6.87 -12.87
C ILE A 364 14.90 -5.82 -13.98
N ASN A 365 14.17 -6.19 -15.03
CA ASN A 365 13.76 -5.26 -16.07
C ASN A 365 12.81 -4.17 -15.52
N GLN A 366 12.00 -4.46 -14.49
CA GLN A 366 11.18 -3.45 -13.80
C GLN A 366 12.02 -2.31 -13.19
N ASN A 367 13.30 -2.52 -12.93
CA ASN A 367 14.19 -1.46 -12.48
C ASN A 367 14.38 -0.34 -13.51
N GLN A 368 14.15 -0.61 -14.80
CA GLN A 368 14.12 0.43 -15.83
C GLN A 368 12.85 1.27 -15.71
N TYR A 369 11.71 0.62 -15.51
CA TYR A 369 10.42 1.29 -15.31
C TYR A 369 10.45 2.27 -14.13
N PHE A 370 11.09 1.92 -12.99
CA PHE A 370 11.28 2.86 -11.88
C PHE A 370 12.01 4.14 -12.31
N ARG A 371 13.07 4.03 -13.11
CA ARG A 371 13.84 5.19 -13.58
C ARG A 371 13.05 6.05 -14.57
N ASP A 372 12.27 5.40 -15.42
CA ASP A 372 11.57 6.07 -16.52
C ASP A 372 10.27 6.72 -16.05
N GLU A 373 9.48 6.06 -15.18
CA GLU A 373 8.13 6.47 -14.81
C GLU A 373 8.04 7.14 -13.43
N PHE A 374 8.98 6.85 -12.52
CA PHE A 374 8.91 7.42 -11.17
C PHE A 374 9.81 8.64 -11.01
N THR A 375 9.50 9.48 -10.03
CA THR A 375 10.20 10.71 -9.74
C THR A 375 10.45 10.91 -8.24
N ALA A 376 11.25 11.92 -7.93
CA ALA A 376 11.44 12.38 -6.56
C ALA A 376 10.20 13.10 -6.05
N VAL A 377 9.82 12.81 -4.81
CA VAL A 377 8.64 13.36 -4.15
C VAL A 377 9.03 14.14 -2.92
N THR A 378 8.41 15.32 -2.75
CA THR A 378 8.49 16.11 -1.53
C THR A 378 7.12 16.15 -0.85
N THR A 379 6.99 15.40 0.24
CA THR A 379 5.83 15.46 1.14
C THR A 379 5.95 16.68 2.04
N TYR A 380 4.85 17.42 2.23
CA TYR A 380 4.81 18.51 3.19
C TYR A 380 3.70 18.34 4.21
N SER A 381 4.01 18.75 5.44
CA SER A 381 3.12 18.65 6.58
C SER A 381 3.15 19.93 7.39
N ILE A 382 2.00 20.32 7.93
CA ILE A 382 1.87 21.45 8.85
C ILE A 382 0.92 21.06 9.98
N GLY A 383 1.22 21.52 11.21
CA GLY A 383 0.38 21.24 12.36
C GLY A 383 0.40 22.38 13.38
N GLY A 384 -0.66 22.42 14.18
CA GLY A 384 -0.80 23.37 15.29
C GLY A 384 -1.38 22.71 16.54
N GLU A 385 -0.91 23.18 17.72
CA GLU A 385 -1.40 22.74 19.02
C GLU A 385 -1.72 23.99 19.88
N VAL A 386 -2.87 23.95 20.55
CA VAL A 386 -3.27 24.95 21.55
C VAL A 386 -3.41 24.26 22.89
N SER A 387 -2.67 24.75 23.89
CA SER A 387 -2.72 24.28 25.27
C SER A 387 -3.69 25.13 26.10
N LEU A 388 -4.65 24.47 26.73
CA LEU A 388 -5.71 25.11 27.52
C LEU A 388 -5.68 24.58 28.98
N LEU A 389 -6.30 25.32 29.90
CA LEU A 389 -6.45 24.94 31.30
C LEU A 389 -5.12 24.54 31.98
N ASN A 390 -4.10 25.38 31.83
CA ASN A 390 -2.75 25.14 32.35
C ASN A 390 -2.18 23.79 31.83
N ASP A 391 -2.18 23.61 30.50
CA ASP A 391 -1.68 22.42 29.78
C ASP A 391 -2.48 21.13 29.99
N ARG A 392 -3.62 21.17 30.70
CA ARG A 392 -4.45 19.97 30.89
C ARG A 392 -5.16 19.51 29.64
N ILE A 393 -5.54 20.42 28.77
CA ILE A 393 -6.20 20.11 27.49
C ILE A 393 -5.32 20.62 26.37
N LYS A 394 -5.09 19.77 25.37
CA LYS A 394 -4.36 20.11 24.15
C LYS A 394 -5.23 19.80 22.93
N LEU A 395 -5.56 20.86 22.20
CA LEU A 395 -6.26 20.75 20.92
C LEU A 395 -5.25 20.82 19.80
N ARG A 396 -5.41 19.95 18.79
CA ARG A 396 -4.48 19.79 17.68
C ARG A 396 -5.20 19.75 16.36
N GLY A 397 -4.57 20.28 15.33
CA GLY A 397 -4.98 20.14 13.95
C GLY A 397 -3.77 20.04 13.04
N GLY A 398 -3.92 19.35 11.92
CA GLY A 398 -2.82 19.18 10.98
C GLY A 398 -3.29 18.87 9.57
N PHE A 399 -2.36 19.07 8.64
CA PHE A 399 -2.53 18.76 7.22
C PHE A 399 -1.23 18.14 6.70
N LYS A 400 -1.37 17.13 5.83
CA LYS A 400 -0.26 16.47 5.13
C LYS A 400 -0.64 16.25 3.68
N ASN A 401 0.28 16.53 2.76
CA ASN A 401 0.13 16.20 1.34
C ASN A 401 1.31 15.35 0.90
N VAL A 402 0.99 14.22 0.25
CA VAL A 402 1.94 13.27 -0.31
C VAL A 402 1.70 13.22 -1.81
N PRO A 403 2.53 13.88 -2.64
CA PRO A 403 2.39 13.81 -4.08
C PRO A 403 2.58 12.39 -4.61
N SER A 404 1.91 12.07 -5.72
CA SER A 404 2.15 10.79 -6.42
C SER A 404 3.59 10.71 -6.91
N PRO A 405 4.25 9.55 -6.78
CA PRO A 405 5.59 9.35 -7.32
C PRO A 405 5.60 9.09 -8.84
N LEU A 406 4.48 8.82 -9.50
CA LEU A 406 4.37 8.66 -10.93
C LEU A 406 4.41 10.01 -11.65
N LYS A 407 5.21 10.12 -12.71
CA LYS A 407 5.51 11.40 -13.39
C LYS A 407 4.31 12.06 -14.06
N GLU A 408 3.41 11.28 -14.63
CA GLU A 408 2.35 11.79 -15.50
C GLU A 408 1.01 12.03 -14.79
N LEU A 409 0.91 11.68 -13.50
CA LEU A 409 -0.32 11.82 -12.75
C LEU A 409 -0.55 13.25 -12.23
N GLY A 410 -1.80 13.70 -12.32
CA GLY A 410 -2.24 15.01 -11.86
C GLY A 410 -2.30 15.16 -10.34
N ALA A 411 -2.67 16.35 -9.89
CA ALA A 411 -2.75 16.66 -8.45
C ALA A 411 -3.84 15.86 -7.71
N ASP A 412 -4.84 15.33 -8.40
CA ASP A 412 -5.94 14.55 -7.83
C ASP A 412 -5.48 13.19 -7.31
N TYR A 413 -4.35 12.69 -7.82
CA TYR A 413 -3.69 11.47 -7.34
C TYR A 413 -2.80 11.70 -6.09
N ASN A 414 -2.64 12.95 -5.65
CA ASN A 414 -1.92 13.23 -4.42
C ASN A 414 -2.74 12.81 -3.20
N LYS A 415 -2.11 12.11 -2.26
CA LYS A 415 -2.76 11.72 -1.00
C LYS A 415 -2.77 12.90 -0.05
N GLN A 416 -3.96 13.40 0.27
CA GLN A 416 -4.16 14.53 1.17
C GLN A 416 -4.77 14.04 2.48
N TYR A 417 -4.18 14.46 3.60
CA TYR A 417 -4.64 14.08 4.92
C TYR A 417 -4.94 15.32 5.76
N ILE A 418 -6.13 15.33 6.36
CA ILE A 418 -6.53 16.31 7.38
C ILE A 418 -6.66 15.57 8.70
N SER A 419 -6.13 16.16 9.76
CA SER A 419 -6.14 15.56 11.08
C SER A 419 -6.56 16.52 12.17
N GLY A 420 -7.09 15.94 13.25
CA GLY A 420 -7.41 16.65 14.47
C GLY A 420 -7.18 15.75 15.69
N GLY A 421 -6.98 16.35 16.85
CA GLY A 421 -6.76 15.57 18.06
C GLY A 421 -6.99 16.33 19.36
N LEU A 422 -7.30 15.53 20.38
CA LEU A 422 -7.45 15.99 21.77
C LEU A 422 -6.48 15.21 22.66
N GLY A 423 -5.73 15.94 23.47
CA GLY A 423 -4.96 15.38 24.59
C GLY A 423 -5.56 15.87 25.91
N TYR A 424 -5.84 14.95 26.82
CA TYR A 424 -6.36 15.26 28.14
C TYR A 424 -5.47 14.66 29.24
N GLN A 425 -4.87 15.52 30.03
CA GLN A 425 -4.07 15.14 31.19
C GLN A 425 -4.99 14.90 32.40
N ILE A 426 -5.19 13.62 32.75
CA ILE A 426 -6.00 13.21 33.89
C ILE A 426 -5.32 13.62 35.20
N ASP A 427 -4.05 13.24 35.31
CA ASP A 427 -3.19 13.54 36.43
C ASP A 427 -1.74 13.81 35.97
N LYS A 428 -0.77 13.93 36.91
CA LYS A 428 0.62 14.22 36.56
C LYS A 428 1.30 13.11 35.76
N SER A 429 0.78 11.90 35.79
CA SER A 429 1.37 10.72 35.17
C SER A 429 0.59 10.23 33.96
N THR A 430 -0.69 10.57 33.82
CA THR A 430 -1.56 9.96 32.81
C THR A 430 -2.12 10.97 31.83
N ILE A 431 -1.92 10.73 30.54
CA ILE A 431 -2.48 11.51 29.45
C ILE A 431 -3.26 10.56 28.53
N ILE A 432 -4.51 10.92 28.22
CA ILE A 432 -5.30 10.24 27.19
C ILE A 432 -5.30 11.08 25.91
N HIS A 433 -5.23 10.41 24.80
CA HIS A 433 -5.27 11.02 23.48
C HIS A 433 -6.38 10.42 22.65
N LEU A 434 -7.07 11.29 21.89
CA LEU A 434 -7.97 10.94 20.81
C LEU A 434 -7.46 11.64 19.55
N THR A 435 -7.33 10.90 18.45
CA THR A 435 -6.85 11.45 17.18
C THR A 435 -7.74 10.96 16.05
N TYR A 436 -8.09 11.85 15.15
CA TYR A 436 -8.84 11.61 13.93
C TYR A 436 -7.99 12.02 12.73
N VAL A 437 -7.93 11.15 11.73
CA VAL A 437 -7.24 11.43 10.45
C VAL A 437 -8.16 11.02 9.32
N ARG A 438 -8.36 11.90 8.35
CA ARG A 438 -9.06 11.61 7.10
C ARG A 438 -8.10 11.83 5.94
N GLY A 439 -7.98 10.85 5.07
CA GLY A 439 -7.22 10.91 3.82
C GLY A 439 -8.13 10.77 2.60
N SER A 440 -7.76 11.40 1.48
CA SER A 440 -8.44 11.23 0.20
C SER A 440 -7.46 11.34 -0.97
N TRP A 441 -7.69 10.54 -2.03
CA TRP A 441 -6.93 10.56 -3.29
C TRP A 441 -7.66 9.77 -4.37
N GLN A 442 -7.24 9.95 -5.62
CA GLN A 442 -7.69 9.15 -6.77
C GLN A 442 -6.66 8.10 -7.15
N GLY A 443 -7.11 7.04 -7.79
CA GLY A 443 -6.27 5.99 -8.35
C GLY A 443 -6.96 5.35 -9.55
N ASP A 444 -6.15 4.82 -10.46
CA ASP A 444 -6.62 4.02 -11.57
C ASP A 444 -6.14 2.60 -11.38
N LYS A 445 -7.01 1.62 -11.63
CA LYS A 445 -6.66 0.21 -11.54
C LYS A 445 -7.20 -0.58 -12.69
N TYR A 446 -6.43 -1.59 -13.05
CA TYR A 446 -6.78 -2.59 -14.04
C TYR A 446 -7.24 -3.84 -13.29
N TYR A 447 -8.56 -4.08 -13.24
CA TYR A 447 -9.13 -5.31 -12.65
C TYR A 447 -9.28 -6.43 -13.66
N TYR A 448 -8.87 -6.18 -14.86
CA TYR A 448 -9.00 -7.02 -15.98
C TYR A 448 -7.76 -6.83 -16.87
N TYR A 449 -7.09 -7.92 -17.18
CA TYR A 449 -5.92 -7.87 -18.03
C TYR A 449 -6.37 -7.95 -19.49
N ASP A 450 -6.21 -6.85 -20.19
CA ASP A 450 -6.30 -6.84 -21.63
C ASP A 450 -5.01 -7.46 -22.18
N ALA A 451 -5.12 -8.63 -22.80
CA ALA A 451 -4.00 -9.22 -23.51
C ALA A 451 -3.69 -8.30 -24.68
N PHE A 452 -2.51 -7.73 -24.68
CA PHE A 452 -1.90 -6.91 -25.72
C PHE A 452 -2.69 -6.87 -27.03
N ASP A 453 -3.46 -5.80 -27.21
CA ASP A 453 -4.03 -5.50 -28.49
C ASP A 453 -2.95 -4.85 -29.36
N ASP A 454 -2.48 -5.56 -30.37
CA ASP A 454 -1.65 -5.01 -31.44
C ASP A 454 -2.37 -3.89 -32.21
N ASP A 455 -3.69 -3.77 -32.04
CA ASP A 455 -4.55 -2.78 -32.68
C ASP A 455 -4.80 -1.51 -31.83
N GLY A 456 -4.25 -1.42 -30.61
CA GLY A 456 -4.22 -0.20 -29.80
C GLY A 456 -5.52 0.11 -29.05
N ALA A 457 -6.36 -0.86 -28.74
CA ALA A 457 -7.47 -0.65 -27.81
C ALA A 457 -6.94 -0.33 -26.41
N ALA A 458 -7.47 0.72 -25.79
CA ALA A 458 -7.09 1.10 -24.46
C ALA A 458 -7.61 0.08 -23.43
N PRO A 459 -6.78 -0.39 -22.49
CA PRO A 459 -7.22 -1.30 -21.46
C PRO A 459 -8.35 -0.67 -20.63
N LEU A 460 -9.32 -1.51 -20.18
CA LEU A 460 -10.41 -1.06 -19.33
C LEU A 460 -9.88 -0.63 -17.97
N VAL A 461 -9.82 0.67 -17.75
CA VAL A 461 -9.38 1.29 -16.51
C VAL A 461 -10.58 1.55 -15.61
N THR A 462 -10.47 1.16 -14.35
CA THR A 462 -11.41 1.56 -13.31
C THR A 462 -10.83 2.78 -12.60
N SER A 463 -11.53 3.91 -12.67
CA SER A 463 -11.19 5.08 -11.86
C SER A 463 -11.74 4.92 -10.46
N GLU A 464 -10.91 5.12 -9.46
CA GLU A 464 -11.24 4.91 -8.05
C GLU A 464 -10.99 6.17 -7.23
N ASP A 465 -11.99 6.56 -6.44
CA ASP A 465 -11.86 7.57 -5.40
C ASP A 465 -11.72 6.88 -4.03
N TYR A 466 -10.63 7.16 -3.34
CA TYR A 466 -10.34 6.61 -2.03
C TYR A 466 -10.56 7.64 -0.93
N VAL A 467 -11.32 7.25 0.08
CA VAL A 467 -11.44 7.99 1.32
C VAL A 467 -11.08 7.06 2.49
N THR A 468 -10.09 7.47 3.26
CA THR A 468 -9.72 6.73 4.48
C THR A 468 -10.02 7.57 5.71
N THR A 469 -10.48 6.90 6.76
CA THR A 469 -10.67 7.51 8.08
C THR A 469 -9.99 6.65 9.12
N LYS A 470 -9.17 7.26 9.98
CA LYS A 470 -8.51 6.57 11.09
C LYS A 470 -8.79 7.29 12.40
N ILE A 471 -9.39 6.57 13.34
CA ILE A 471 -9.62 7.04 14.70
C ILE A 471 -8.66 6.29 15.61
N LEU A 472 -7.87 7.03 16.38
CA LEU A 472 -6.91 6.45 17.31
C LEU A 472 -7.26 6.90 18.73
N VAL A 473 -7.22 5.94 19.65
CA VAL A 473 -7.36 6.18 21.10
C VAL A 473 -6.17 5.55 21.79
N GLY A 474 -5.58 6.27 22.73
CA GLY A 474 -4.47 5.72 23.49
C GLY A 474 -4.15 6.52 24.74
N ALA A 475 -3.27 5.94 25.54
CA ALA A 475 -2.83 6.51 26.78
C ALA A 475 -1.29 6.54 26.85
N GLN A 476 -0.77 7.58 27.49
CA GLN A 476 0.62 7.72 27.87
C GLN A 476 0.70 7.78 29.39
N PHE A 477 1.55 6.95 29.97
CA PHE A 477 1.87 6.92 31.39
C PHE A 477 3.30 7.36 31.61
N ASN A 478 3.48 8.41 32.40
CA ASN A 478 4.79 8.90 32.79
C ASN A 478 5.16 8.30 34.16
N PHE A 479 6.37 7.76 34.26
CA PHE A 479 6.91 7.18 35.51
C PHE A 479 8.32 7.69 35.80
N ARG A 480 8.76 7.53 37.05
CA ARG A 480 10.10 7.97 37.52
C ARG A 480 10.98 6.77 37.76
#